data_d71f297701152916b1091d436d0cc104
#
_entry.id   d71f297701152916b1091d436d0cc104
#
_cell.length_a   1.000
_cell.length_b   1.000
_cell.length_c   1.000
_cell.angle_alpha   90.00
_cell.angle_beta   90.00
_cell.angle_gamma   90.00
#
_symmetry.space_group_name_H-M   'P 1'
#
loop_
_entity.id
_entity.type
_entity.pdbx_description
1 polymer ?
#
loop_
_entity_poly.entity_id
_entity_poly.type
_entity_poly.pdbx_seq_one_letter_code
_entity_poly.pdbx_strand_id
1 'polypeptide(L)'
;HTALRRQRQMCIRDRSNEDQLETANIILNHILQVKEYSPSVKNVYIGILRSLALSNSLSAITFGESFQSRVNDQRALRTLIQAHSKCGNFSKPLEYLRKMPKDNWRNEQEKKFRSANRILQKGLNVKIPRVKKIISKDNSVIYHASQSMPHTTSGYAIRTHGLVSSLLKHEVDVNTILRYGYPLDRNDFSEDRIKSTATVDNVSYHFSHTERKDRSLINYQEIYNFNSLEKYLRRSISTMINYSTEFKPRIIHSASNFVVGIAGAKAAKELGIKSIYEIRGFWHLTQSTKRLGYENSDHYNLSEQLEIEAAKMSDHVFTITSALKEILIEEGIEADKITVLPNAVDPDKFTIMEKDESLEKRLDFKGKVVIGYIGSFVKYEGLDILLEACSLLYKKVGDIFRLLLVGDGDMMHALRDATRFLQLEDIVTFTGRVSHDEVNKYYSLIDIAPLPRKGLRVCELVSPLKPFEAMASGKVLITSSVKALAEIIEEGKTGLVFEKDNAEQLAEKLESVIVDEKLRKDIGKNARKWVVENHSWDLIAKRVTDVYDKLRES
;
A
#
# COMPACT_ATOMS: atom_id res chain seq x y z
N HIS A 1 20.80 -1.63 35.93
CA HIS A 1 21.06 -0.16 35.86
C HIS A 1 21.16 0.35 34.41
N THR A 2 21.76 -0.41 33.49
CA THR A 2 21.92 -0.04 32.08
C THR A 2 20.59 -0.09 31.29
N ALA A 3 19.75 -1.07 31.56
CA ALA A 3 18.41 -1.20 30.94
C ALA A 3 17.48 -0.05 31.36
N LEU A 4 17.45 0.30 32.65
CA LEU A 4 16.70 1.45 33.16
C LEU A 4 17.19 2.81 32.60
N ARG A 5 18.50 2.94 32.30
CA ARG A 5 19.04 4.13 31.64
C ARG A 5 18.62 4.23 30.18
N ARG A 6 18.57 3.11 29.45
CA ARG A 6 18.12 3.04 28.05
C ARG A 6 16.61 3.23 27.93
N GLN A 7 15.84 2.66 28.85
CA GLN A 7 14.40 2.90 28.99
C GLN A 7 14.09 4.40 29.20
N ARG A 8 14.84 5.05 30.08
CA ARG A 8 14.76 6.50 30.26
C ARG A 8 15.13 7.28 29.00
N GLN A 9 16.14 6.85 28.22
CA GLN A 9 16.55 7.55 27.00
C GLN A 9 15.55 7.39 25.85
N MET A 10 14.90 6.21 25.69
CA MET A 10 13.86 5.99 24.67
C MET A 10 12.56 6.72 25.06
N CYS A 11 12.12 6.57 26.30
CA CYS A 11 10.99 7.37 26.84
C CYS A 11 11.30 8.87 26.86
N ILE A 12 12.56 9.29 27.04
CA ILE A 12 12.96 10.71 27.00
C ILE A 12 12.92 11.26 25.56
N ARG A 13 13.23 10.45 24.53
CA ARG A 13 13.18 10.91 23.13
C ARG A 13 11.75 11.05 22.62
N ASP A 14 10.88 10.10 22.92
CA ASP A 14 9.45 10.18 22.59
C ASP A 14 8.73 11.16 23.51
N ARG A 15 9.01 11.12 24.82
CA ARG A 15 8.56 12.16 25.76
C ARG A 15 9.07 13.53 25.42
N SER A 16 10.31 13.70 24.96
CA SER A 16 10.82 15.02 24.57
C SER A 16 10.06 15.61 23.38
N ASN A 17 9.58 14.78 22.44
CA ASN A 17 8.72 15.25 21.36
C ASN A 17 7.29 15.52 21.84
N GLU A 18 6.73 14.68 22.71
CA GLU A 18 5.43 14.90 23.34
C GLU A 18 5.50 16.08 24.33
N ASP A 19 6.50 16.15 25.19
CA ASP A 19 6.74 17.26 26.12
C ASP A 19 6.95 18.60 25.39
N GLN A 20 7.67 18.58 24.25
CA GLN A 20 7.84 19.76 23.41
C GLN A 20 6.53 20.17 22.74
N LEU A 21 5.74 19.22 22.29
CA LEU A 21 4.42 19.47 21.72
C LEU A 21 3.46 20.02 22.79
N GLU A 22 3.44 19.42 23.96
CA GLU A 22 2.64 19.87 25.10
C GLU A 22 3.04 21.28 25.55
N THR A 23 4.34 21.52 25.70
CA THR A 23 4.88 22.85 26.02
C THR A 23 4.49 23.88 24.95
N ALA A 24 4.63 23.55 23.67
CA ALA A 24 4.21 24.40 22.57
C ALA A 24 2.72 24.71 22.62
N ASN A 25 1.88 23.70 22.89
CA ASN A 25 0.44 23.84 23.03
C ASN A 25 0.07 24.77 24.20
N ILE A 26 0.71 24.62 25.35
CA ILE A 26 0.48 25.47 26.53
C ILE A 26 0.83 26.92 26.21
N ILE A 27 2.01 27.16 25.63
CA ILE A 27 2.48 28.53 25.28
C ILE A 27 1.53 29.17 24.26
N LEU A 28 1.16 28.42 23.19
CA LEU A 28 0.28 28.97 22.16
C LEU A 28 -1.12 29.27 22.69
N ASN A 29 -1.69 28.40 23.54
CA ASN A 29 -2.96 28.64 24.20
C ASN A 29 -2.91 29.89 25.09
N HIS A 30 -1.83 30.05 25.85
CA HIS A 30 -1.66 31.24 26.70
C HIS A 30 -1.56 32.54 25.87
N ILE A 31 -0.78 32.52 24.80
CA ILE A 31 -0.67 33.66 23.89
C ILE A 31 -2.04 33.97 23.24
N LEU A 32 -2.85 32.98 22.88
CA LEU A 32 -4.20 33.20 22.32
C LEU A 32 -5.17 33.91 23.29
N GLN A 33 -4.89 33.92 24.61
CA GLN A 33 -5.71 34.63 25.58
C GLN A 33 -5.35 36.10 25.73
N VAL A 34 -4.22 36.54 25.16
CA VAL A 34 -3.76 37.92 25.21
C VAL A 34 -4.68 38.84 24.41
N LYS A 35 -5.09 39.97 24.99
CA LYS A 35 -6.00 40.94 24.34
C LYS A 35 -5.34 41.70 23.18
N GLU A 36 -4.06 42.03 23.33
CA GLU A 36 -3.30 42.75 22.31
C GLU A 36 -1.98 42.05 21.99
N TYR A 37 -1.66 41.93 20.72
CA TYR A 37 -0.44 41.26 20.25
C TYR A 37 0.66 42.27 19.89
N SER A 38 1.63 42.42 20.79
CA SER A 38 2.85 43.15 20.46
C SER A 38 3.65 42.47 19.34
N PRO A 39 4.53 43.18 18.63
CA PRO A 39 5.40 42.59 17.61
C PRO A 39 6.22 41.39 18.13
N SER A 40 6.71 41.46 19.37
CA SER A 40 7.47 40.37 20.02
C SER A 40 6.63 39.14 20.24
N VAL A 41 5.40 39.28 20.76
CA VAL A 41 4.46 38.19 20.98
C VAL A 41 4.09 37.49 19.65
N LYS A 42 3.83 38.28 18.58
CA LYS A 42 3.58 37.76 17.24
C LYS A 42 4.77 36.94 16.72
N ASN A 43 6.00 37.43 16.91
CA ASN A 43 7.19 36.72 16.45
C ASN A 43 7.39 35.39 17.17
N VAL A 44 7.18 35.33 18.49
CA VAL A 44 7.25 34.09 19.28
C VAL A 44 6.19 33.10 18.78
N TYR A 45 4.94 33.55 18.65
CA TYR A 45 3.84 32.70 18.19
C TYR A 45 4.13 32.09 16.82
N ILE A 46 4.54 32.92 15.86
CA ILE A 46 4.84 32.46 14.48
C ILE A 46 6.06 31.54 14.47
N GLY A 47 7.05 31.77 15.33
CA GLY A 47 8.21 30.89 15.50
C GLY A 47 7.79 29.47 15.92
N ILE A 48 6.97 29.38 16.97
CA ILE A 48 6.43 28.12 17.46
C ILE A 48 5.53 27.47 16.40
N LEU A 49 4.65 28.23 15.75
CA LEU A 49 3.77 27.72 14.69
C LEU A 49 4.55 27.12 13.52
N ARG A 50 5.68 27.73 13.12
CA ARG A 50 6.58 27.19 12.08
C ARG A 50 7.22 25.86 12.51
N SER A 51 7.65 25.77 13.77
CA SER A 51 8.19 24.53 14.31
C SER A 51 7.14 23.42 14.29
N LEU A 52 5.92 23.70 14.74
CA LEU A 52 4.79 22.77 14.69
C LEU A 52 4.44 22.37 13.25
N ALA A 53 4.49 23.27 12.29
CA ALA A 53 4.22 22.95 10.89
C ALA A 53 5.24 21.94 10.30
N LEU A 54 6.40 21.77 10.93
CA LEU A 54 7.39 20.76 10.57
C LEU A 54 7.17 19.43 11.29
N SER A 55 6.82 19.41 12.55
CA SER A 55 6.68 18.24 13.41
C SER A 55 5.24 17.72 13.52
N ASN A 56 4.25 18.61 13.67
CA ASN A 56 2.84 18.29 13.81
C ASN A 56 1.97 19.31 13.07
N SER A 57 1.74 19.05 11.78
CA SER A 57 0.99 19.96 10.91
C SER A 57 -0.46 20.19 11.35
N LEU A 58 -1.12 19.22 12.01
CA LEU A 58 -2.49 19.39 12.52
C LEU A 58 -2.55 20.42 13.65
N SER A 59 -1.67 20.32 14.65
CA SER A 59 -1.57 21.33 15.69
C SER A 59 -1.24 22.70 15.12
N ALA A 60 -0.35 22.77 14.12
CA ALA A 60 -0.04 24.02 13.43
C ALA A 60 -1.26 24.62 12.72
N ILE A 61 -2.14 23.79 12.14
CA ILE A 61 -3.39 24.26 11.52
C ILE A 61 -4.31 24.82 12.58
N THR A 62 -4.59 24.07 13.65
CA THR A 62 -5.52 24.46 14.72
C THR A 62 -5.11 25.80 15.34
N PHE A 63 -3.85 25.92 15.76
CA PHE A 63 -3.33 27.15 16.38
C PHE A 63 -3.21 28.28 15.37
N GLY A 64 -2.77 27.99 14.17
CA GLY A 64 -2.61 29.00 13.11
C GLY A 64 -3.93 29.61 12.68
N GLU A 65 -4.99 28.84 12.53
CA GLU A 65 -6.34 29.32 12.22
C GLU A 65 -6.90 30.17 13.37
N SER A 66 -6.74 29.73 14.61
CA SER A 66 -7.13 30.50 15.80
C SER A 66 -6.39 31.83 15.91
N PHE A 67 -5.10 31.85 15.59
CA PHE A 67 -4.32 33.11 15.58
C PHE A 67 -4.74 34.01 14.41
N GLN A 68 -4.91 33.46 13.22
CA GLN A 68 -5.25 34.22 12.03
C GLN A 68 -6.64 34.88 12.12
N SER A 69 -7.58 34.26 12.84
CA SER A 69 -8.90 34.85 13.10
C SER A 69 -8.84 36.12 13.94
N ARG A 70 -7.76 36.31 14.74
CA ARG A 70 -7.53 37.46 15.62
C ARG A 70 -6.53 38.46 15.07
N VAL A 71 -5.53 37.95 14.34
CA VAL A 71 -4.39 38.76 13.85
C VAL A 71 -4.13 38.41 12.39
N ASN A 72 -4.45 39.30 11.48
CA ASN A 72 -4.17 39.09 10.05
C ASN A 72 -2.65 39.27 9.77
N ASP A 73 -1.87 38.19 10.00
CA ASP A 73 -0.41 38.19 9.77
C ASP A 73 -0.04 37.32 8.57
N GLN A 74 0.63 37.92 7.59
CA GLN A 74 1.03 37.25 6.34
C GLN A 74 1.99 36.06 6.55
N ARG A 75 2.81 36.11 7.61
CA ARG A 75 3.76 35.03 7.95
C ARG A 75 3.02 33.81 8.52
N ALA A 76 1.98 34.07 9.33
CA ALA A 76 1.10 33.01 9.82
C ALA A 76 0.32 32.34 8.65
N LEU A 77 -0.19 33.13 7.70
CA LEU A 77 -0.82 32.60 6.48
C LEU A 77 0.12 31.70 5.67
N ARG A 78 1.37 32.10 5.47
CA ARG A 78 2.37 31.25 4.77
C ARG A 78 2.60 29.94 5.51
N THR A 79 2.67 29.97 6.84
CA THR A 79 2.84 28.76 7.66
C THR A 79 1.62 27.85 7.59
N LEU A 80 0.41 28.41 7.63
CA LEU A 80 -0.85 27.67 7.45
C LEU A 80 -0.92 27.00 6.07
N ILE A 81 -0.57 27.72 5.00
CA ILE A 81 -0.53 27.16 3.66
C ILE A 81 0.40 25.96 3.60
N GLN A 82 1.58 26.03 4.23
CA GLN A 82 2.52 24.91 4.28
C GLN A 82 1.99 23.74 5.10
N ALA A 83 1.39 24.01 6.28
CA ALA A 83 0.83 22.99 7.14
C ALA A 83 -0.34 22.23 6.45
N HIS A 84 -1.28 22.97 5.86
CA HIS A 84 -2.36 22.37 5.09
C HIS A 84 -1.86 21.54 3.89
N SER A 85 -0.85 22.04 3.17
CA SER A 85 -0.24 21.31 2.05
C SER A 85 0.38 20.00 2.50
N LYS A 86 1.04 19.97 3.66
CA LYS A 86 1.60 18.73 4.24
C LYS A 86 0.51 17.74 4.64
N CYS A 87 -0.62 18.20 5.16
CA CYS A 87 -1.78 17.34 5.43
C CYS A 87 -2.48 16.85 4.16
N GLY A 88 -2.21 17.45 3.00
CA GLY A 88 -2.81 17.08 1.72
C GLY A 88 -3.97 17.97 1.29
N ASN A 89 -4.18 19.12 1.95
CA ASN A 89 -5.20 20.09 1.54
C ASN A 89 -4.68 21.01 0.43
N PHE A 90 -5.55 21.38 -0.49
CA PHE A 90 -5.29 22.36 -1.55
C PHE A 90 -6.39 23.40 -1.71
N SER A 91 -7.59 23.18 -1.20
CA SER A 91 -8.69 24.15 -1.20
C SER A 91 -8.43 25.29 -0.18
N LYS A 92 -8.10 24.94 1.07
CA LYS A 92 -7.74 25.90 2.12
C LYS A 92 -6.52 26.74 1.79
N PRO A 93 -5.37 26.17 1.33
CA PRO A 93 -4.27 26.93 0.79
C PRO A 93 -4.68 27.98 -0.25
N LEU A 94 -5.55 27.66 -1.20
CA LEU A 94 -6.03 28.61 -2.20
C LEU A 94 -6.88 29.74 -1.60
N GLU A 95 -7.69 29.45 -0.57
CA GLU A 95 -8.45 30.45 0.17
C GLU A 95 -7.51 31.46 0.86
N TYR A 96 -6.47 30.96 1.53
CA TYR A 96 -5.47 31.84 2.20
C TYR A 96 -4.63 32.63 1.20
N LEU A 97 -4.24 32.02 0.07
CA LEU A 97 -3.52 32.73 -1.00
C LEU A 97 -4.30 33.93 -1.54
N ARG A 98 -5.64 33.85 -1.61
CA ARG A 98 -6.48 34.98 -2.05
C ARG A 98 -6.41 36.18 -1.11
N LYS A 99 -6.12 35.95 0.18
CA LYS A 99 -5.97 37.00 1.22
C LYS A 99 -4.56 37.62 1.24
N MET A 100 -3.63 37.12 0.43
CA MET A 100 -2.24 37.57 0.37
C MET A 100 -1.99 38.53 -0.79
N PRO A 101 -1.04 39.45 -0.69
CA PRO A 101 -0.55 40.26 -1.80
C PRO A 101 -0.08 39.41 -2.98
N LYS A 102 -0.24 39.89 -4.20
CA LYS A 102 0.27 39.23 -5.40
C LYS A 102 1.78 39.39 -5.48
N ASP A 103 2.51 38.31 -5.20
CA ASP A 103 3.95 38.19 -5.38
C ASP A 103 4.33 36.88 -6.09
N ASN A 104 5.59 36.71 -6.42
CA ASN A 104 6.08 35.53 -7.12
C ASN A 104 5.82 34.24 -6.30
N TRP A 105 6.03 34.26 -4.97
CA TRP A 105 5.80 33.13 -4.10
C TRP A 105 4.32 32.70 -4.12
N ARG A 106 3.40 33.66 -3.97
CA ARG A 106 1.95 33.38 -4.07
C ARG A 106 1.59 32.74 -5.40
N ASN A 107 2.08 33.30 -6.52
CA ASN A 107 1.77 32.81 -7.86
C ASN A 107 2.26 31.36 -8.06
N GLU A 108 3.43 31.02 -7.53
CA GLU A 108 3.96 29.66 -7.55
C GLU A 108 3.14 28.69 -6.70
N GLN A 109 2.76 29.08 -5.48
CA GLN A 109 1.90 28.25 -4.63
C GLN A 109 0.50 28.06 -5.26
N GLU A 110 -0.08 29.11 -5.83
CA GLU A 110 -1.37 29.03 -6.47
C GLU A 110 -1.36 28.03 -7.64
N LYS A 111 -0.30 28.00 -8.44
CA LYS A 111 -0.14 27.02 -9.54
C LYS A 111 -0.15 25.58 -9.02
N LYS A 112 0.47 25.31 -7.87
CA LYS A 112 0.52 23.96 -7.27
C LYS A 112 -0.86 23.43 -6.90
N PHE A 113 -1.75 24.27 -6.37
CA PHE A 113 -3.03 23.83 -5.85
C PHE A 113 -4.20 23.95 -6.85
N ARG A 114 -4.08 24.83 -7.84
CA ARG A 114 -5.16 25.19 -8.75
C ARG A 114 -5.68 23.98 -9.56
N SER A 115 -4.78 23.14 -10.06
CA SER A 115 -5.17 21.97 -10.88
C SER A 115 -5.93 20.95 -10.04
N ALA A 116 -5.39 20.56 -8.89
CA ALA A 116 -6.01 19.61 -7.97
C ALA A 116 -7.39 20.10 -7.49
N ASN A 117 -7.46 21.37 -7.05
CA ASN A 117 -8.73 21.95 -6.60
C ASN A 117 -9.79 22.04 -7.72
N ARG A 118 -9.37 22.32 -8.96
CA ARG A 118 -10.29 22.32 -10.08
C ARG A 118 -10.85 20.93 -10.37
N ILE A 119 -9.99 19.88 -10.30
CA ILE A 119 -10.44 18.50 -10.50
C ILE A 119 -11.40 18.10 -9.38
N LEU A 120 -11.11 18.44 -8.13
CA LEU A 120 -11.99 18.19 -6.98
C LEU A 120 -13.38 18.83 -7.16
N GLN A 121 -13.43 20.08 -7.66
CA GLN A 121 -14.67 20.84 -7.78
C GLN A 121 -15.48 20.53 -9.05
N LYS A 122 -14.82 20.14 -10.14
CA LYS A 122 -15.42 20.04 -11.47
C LYS A 122 -15.24 18.69 -12.16
N GLY A 123 -14.56 17.76 -11.49
CA GLY A 123 -14.17 16.47 -12.07
C GLY A 123 -13.04 16.57 -13.11
N LEU A 124 -12.67 15.41 -13.64
CA LEU A 124 -11.66 15.28 -14.69
C LEU A 124 -12.19 15.77 -16.04
N ASN A 125 -11.38 16.56 -16.74
CA ASN A 125 -11.66 17.01 -18.11
C ASN A 125 -10.52 16.61 -19.05
N VAL A 126 -10.51 15.33 -19.44
CA VAL A 126 -9.53 14.79 -20.38
C VAL A 126 -10.17 14.68 -21.75
N LYS A 127 -9.85 15.63 -22.64
CA LYS A 127 -10.26 15.58 -24.05
C LYS A 127 -9.33 14.67 -24.82
N ILE A 128 -9.91 13.71 -25.55
CA ILE A 128 -9.22 12.75 -26.40
C ILE A 128 -9.70 12.99 -27.85
N PRO A 129 -8.81 12.97 -28.85
CA PRO A 129 -9.22 12.98 -30.24
C PRO A 129 -10.08 11.75 -30.54
N ARG A 130 -11.11 11.92 -31.35
CA ARG A 130 -11.89 10.78 -31.87
C ARG A 130 -10.99 9.85 -32.66
N VAL A 131 -11.05 8.57 -32.37
CA VAL A 131 -10.30 7.52 -33.06
C VAL A 131 -11.24 6.56 -33.76
N LYS A 132 -10.72 5.87 -34.77
CA LYS A 132 -11.49 4.84 -35.47
C LYS A 132 -11.60 3.61 -34.54
N LYS A 133 -12.81 3.04 -34.45
CA LYS A 133 -13.03 1.76 -33.75
C LYS A 133 -12.15 0.68 -34.37
N ILE A 134 -11.63 -0.20 -33.54
CA ILE A 134 -10.78 -1.31 -34.01
C ILE A 134 -11.62 -2.57 -34.22
N ILE A 135 -11.17 -3.42 -35.15
CA ILE A 135 -11.65 -4.79 -35.28
C ILE A 135 -10.73 -5.64 -34.40
N SER A 136 -11.27 -6.17 -33.32
CA SER A 136 -10.52 -6.94 -32.31
C SER A 136 -10.25 -8.36 -32.76
N LYS A 137 -9.20 -8.96 -32.22
CA LYS A 137 -8.97 -10.40 -32.23
C LYS A 137 -9.73 -11.02 -31.04
N ASP A 138 -10.41 -12.14 -31.25
CA ASP A 138 -11.33 -12.69 -30.24
C ASP A 138 -10.68 -13.03 -28.90
N ASN A 139 -9.48 -13.57 -28.88
CA ASN A 139 -8.80 -13.99 -27.65
C ASN A 139 -7.71 -13.02 -27.17
N SER A 140 -7.64 -11.81 -27.71
CA SER A 140 -6.58 -10.86 -27.35
C SER A 140 -7.00 -9.90 -26.25
N VAL A 141 -6.14 -9.72 -25.25
CA VAL A 141 -6.32 -8.86 -24.07
C VAL A 141 -5.08 -8.00 -23.87
N ILE A 142 -5.26 -6.71 -23.64
CA ILE A 142 -4.22 -5.89 -23.05
C ILE A 142 -4.39 -5.90 -21.53
N TYR A 143 -3.32 -6.33 -20.83
CA TYR A 143 -3.23 -6.20 -19.39
C TYR A 143 -2.42 -4.94 -19.03
N HIS A 144 -3.11 -3.90 -18.59
CA HIS A 144 -2.51 -2.60 -18.30
C HIS A 144 -2.13 -2.48 -16.81
N ALA A 145 -0.85 -2.52 -16.49
CA ALA A 145 -0.32 -2.58 -15.12
C ALA A 145 0.48 -1.33 -14.73
N SER A 146 0.46 -0.98 -13.45
CA SER A 146 1.21 0.17 -12.94
C SER A 146 2.69 -0.12 -12.73
N GLN A 147 3.07 -1.37 -12.45
CA GLN A 147 4.46 -1.80 -12.23
C GLN A 147 4.59 -3.31 -12.48
N SER A 148 5.81 -3.74 -12.84
CA SER A 148 6.10 -5.12 -13.20
C SER A 148 7.54 -5.53 -12.95
N MET A 149 7.80 -6.83 -13.06
CA MET A 149 9.14 -7.37 -13.30
C MET A 149 9.69 -6.90 -14.67
N PRO A 150 11.02 -6.89 -14.88
CA PRO A 150 12.07 -7.17 -13.89
C PRO A 150 12.38 -5.97 -12.97
N HIS A 151 11.77 -4.80 -13.20
CA HIS A 151 12.17 -3.54 -12.54
C HIS A 151 11.63 -3.39 -11.12
N THR A 152 10.69 -4.24 -10.68
CA THR A 152 10.22 -4.29 -9.29
C THR A 152 9.62 -5.66 -8.95
N THR A 153 9.78 -6.07 -7.68
CA THR A 153 9.26 -7.32 -7.10
C THR A 153 8.22 -7.05 -6.01
N SER A 154 7.51 -5.91 -6.10
CA SER A 154 6.41 -5.60 -5.18
C SER A 154 5.26 -6.60 -5.29
N GLY A 155 4.40 -6.69 -4.28
CA GLY A 155 3.19 -7.53 -4.32
C GLY A 155 2.31 -7.27 -5.56
N TYR A 156 2.25 -6.03 -6.03
CA TYR A 156 1.57 -5.68 -7.29
C TYR A 156 2.20 -6.33 -8.52
N ALA A 157 3.53 -6.34 -8.61
CA ALA A 157 4.26 -6.95 -9.71
C ALA A 157 4.17 -8.48 -9.67
N ILE A 158 4.27 -9.08 -8.48
CA ILE A 158 4.14 -10.54 -8.27
C ILE A 158 2.74 -11.00 -8.67
N ARG A 159 1.68 -10.30 -8.21
CA ARG A 159 0.31 -10.62 -8.61
C ARG A 159 0.09 -10.47 -10.12
N THR A 160 0.60 -9.40 -10.73
CA THR A 160 0.52 -9.22 -12.19
C THR A 160 1.19 -10.38 -12.92
N HIS A 161 2.40 -10.74 -12.52
CA HIS A 161 3.17 -11.81 -13.15
C HIS A 161 2.46 -13.17 -12.99
N GLY A 162 2.02 -13.52 -11.77
CA GLY A 162 1.33 -14.79 -11.50
C GLY A 162 0.03 -14.94 -12.28
N LEU A 163 -0.79 -13.89 -12.31
CA LEU A 163 -2.06 -13.91 -13.05
C LEU A 163 -1.83 -13.97 -14.56
N VAL A 164 -0.95 -13.13 -15.12
CA VAL A 164 -0.69 -13.11 -16.56
C VAL A 164 -0.03 -14.41 -17.03
N SER A 165 0.92 -14.95 -16.26
CA SER A 165 1.51 -16.28 -16.56
C SER A 165 0.45 -17.38 -16.65
N SER A 166 -0.53 -17.35 -15.74
CA SER A 166 -1.62 -18.35 -15.74
C SER A 166 -2.64 -18.10 -16.86
N LEU A 167 -2.95 -16.84 -17.20
CA LEU A 167 -3.78 -16.52 -18.36
C LEU A 167 -3.17 -17.03 -19.67
N LEU A 168 -1.85 -16.90 -19.82
CA LEU A 168 -1.13 -17.46 -20.99
C LEU A 168 -1.23 -18.99 -21.04
N LYS A 169 -1.21 -19.70 -19.89
CA LYS A 169 -1.44 -21.16 -19.83
C LYS A 169 -2.87 -21.54 -20.25
N HIS A 170 -3.84 -20.64 -20.02
CA HIS A 170 -5.23 -20.76 -20.48
C HIS A 170 -5.43 -20.23 -21.92
N GLU A 171 -4.36 -20.13 -22.69
CA GLU A 171 -4.37 -19.75 -24.12
C GLU A 171 -4.94 -18.34 -24.41
N VAL A 172 -4.98 -17.45 -23.41
CA VAL A 172 -5.35 -16.04 -23.64
C VAL A 172 -4.16 -15.30 -24.24
N ASP A 173 -4.35 -14.61 -25.35
CA ASP A 173 -3.33 -13.73 -25.97
C ASP A 173 -3.21 -12.45 -25.16
N VAL A 174 -2.31 -12.45 -24.14
CA VAL A 174 -2.13 -11.32 -23.21
C VAL A 174 -0.89 -10.52 -23.56
N ASN A 175 -1.09 -9.23 -23.79
CA ASN A 175 -0.01 -8.25 -23.94
C ASN A 175 0.01 -7.33 -22.71
N THR A 176 1.09 -7.37 -21.90
CA THR A 176 1.18 -6.57 -20.68
C THR A 176 1.81 -5.22 -20.97
N ILE A 177 1.01 -4.16 -20.89
CA ILE A 177 1.45 -2.78 -21.11
C ILE A 177 1.61 -2.08 -19.78
N LEU A 178 2.75 -1.42 -19.55
CA LEU A 178 3.01 -0.68 -18.32
C LEU A 178 2.50 0.75 -18.45
N ARG A 179 2.16 1.35 -17.26
CA ARG A 179 1.75 2.74 -17.20
C ARG A 179 2.75 3.65 -17.92
N TYR A 180 2.25 4.73 -18.46
CA TYR A 180 3.04 5.72 -19.16
C TYR A 180 4.24 6.20 -18.31
N GLY A 181 5.46 6.07 -18.84
CA GLY A 181 6.71 6.49 -18.21
C GLY A 181 7.40 5.47 -17.32
N TYR A 182 6.75 4.39 -16.89
CA TYR A 182 7.38 3.35 -16.07
C TYR A 182 8.47 2.59 -16.83
N PRO A 183 9.59 2.24 -16.19
CA PRO A 183 10.03 2.54 -14.82
C PRO A 183 10.80 3.87 -14.70
N LEU A 184 11.02 4.59 -15.79
CA LEU A 184 11.84 5.78 -15.87
C LEU A 184 11.29 6.99 -15.09
N ASP A 185 10.00 6.95 -14.75
CA ASP A 185 9.30 7.95 -13.93
C ASP A 185 9.56 7.80 -12.42
N ARG A 186 10.25 6.72 -12.00
CA ARG A 186 10.55 6.46 -10.59
C ARG A 186 11.82 7.18 -10.16
N ASN A 187 11.81 7.75 -8.94
CA ASN A 187 12.98 8.41 -8.35
C ASN A 187 14.07 7.42 -7.90
N ASP A 188 13.66 6.18 -7.56
CA ASP A 188 14.54 5.10 -7.10
C ASP A 188 15.07 4.22 -8.25
N PHE A 189 14.76 4.55 -9.50
CA PHE A 189 15.28 3.86 -10.68
C PHE A 189 16.46 4.64 -11.26
N SER A 190 17.62 3.99 -11.35
CA SER A 190 18.91 4.64 -11.68
C SER A 190 19.26 4.66 -13.17
N GLU A 191 18.70 3.73 -13.96
CA GLU A 191 19.03 3.64 -15.39
C GLU A 191 18.37 4.77 -16.18
N ASP A 192 19.10 5.30 -17.17
CA ASP A 192 18.59 6.34 -18.08
C ASP A 192 18.00 5.75 -19.38
N ARG A 193 18.25 4.48 -19.64
CA ARG A 193 17.75 3.75 -20.83
C ARG A 193 17.30 2.35 -20.46
N ILE A 194 16.23 1.90 -21.11
CA ILE A 194 15.72 0.52 -21.03
C ILE A 194 15.34 0.03 -22.43
N LYS A 195 15.16 -1.28 -22.56
CA LYS A 195 14.52 -1.86 -23.77
C LYS A 195 13.03 -1.52 -23.78
N SER A 196 12.43 -1.45 -24.96
CA SER A 196 10.97 -1.25 -25.11
C SER A 196 10.15 -2.43 -24.61
N THR A 197 10.78 -3.61 -24.51
CA THR A 197 10.15 -4.85 -24.02
C THR A 197 11.11 -5.60 -23.11
N ALA A 198 10.55 -6.31 -22.13
CA ALA A 198 11.26 -7.30 -21.32
C ALA A 198 10.40 -8.55 -21.19
N THR A 199 11.03 -9.72 -21.20
CA THR A 199 10.33 -11.00 -21.00
C THR A 199 10.87 -11.68 -19.75
N VAL A 200 9.97 -12.10 -18.87
CA VAL A 200 10.25 -12.88 -17.65
C VAL A 200 9.29 -14.05 -17.64
N ASP A 201 9.80 -15.28 -17.54
CA ASP A 201 9.00 -16.52 -17.49
C ASP A 201 7.87 -16.56 -18.55
N ASN A 202 8.18 -16.22 -19.81
CA ASN A 202 7.26 -16.13 -20.95
C ASN A 202 6.23 -14.97 -20.89
N VAL A 203 6.24 -14.14 -19.86
CA VAL A 203 5.40 -12.92 -19.80
C VAL A 203 6.16 -11.76 -20.44
N SER A 204 5.58 -11.18 -21.49
CA SER A 204 6.13 -10.01 -22.17
C SER A 204 5.57 -8.72 -21.59
N TYR A 205 6.47 -7.80 -21.20
CA TYR A 205 6.18 -6.47 -20.67
C TYR A 205 6.58 -5.41 -21.66
N HIS A 206 5.66 -4.51 -21.99
CA HIS A 206 5.89 -3.41 -22.95
C HIS A 206 5.96 -2.08 -22.23
N PHE A 207 7.01 -1.29 -22.54
CA PHE A 207 7.29 0.01 -21.93
C PHE A 207 7.12 1.12 -22.96
N SER A 208 6.36 2.15 -22.61
CA SER A 208 6.05 3.27 -23.51
C SER A 208 7.22 4.22 -23.75
N HIS A 209 8.26 4.16 -22.93
CA HIS A 209 9.46 4.97 -23.03
C HIS A 209 10.70 4.12 -22.82
N THR A 210 11.74 4.43 -23.61
CA THR A 210 13.04 3.75 -23.55
C THR A 210 14.17 4.65 -23.04
N GLU A 211 13.95 5.97 -22.97
CA GLU A 211 14.92 6.95 -22.55
C GLU A 211 14.33 8.02 -21.63
N ARG A 212 15.13 8.50 -20.66
CA ARG A 212 14.75 9.48 -19.64
C ARG A 212 14.81 10.95 -20.12
N LYS A 213 14.70 11.23 -21.40
CA LYS A 213 14.90 12.57 -21.99
C LYS A 213 13.97 13.67 -21.47
N ASP A 214 12.85 13.32 -20.86
CA ASP A 214 11.81 14.31 -20.52
C ASP A 214 11.25 14.09 -19.10
N ARG A 215 12.12 14.26 -18.10
CA ARG A 215 11.74 14.12 -16.66
C ARG A 215 10.58 15.04 -16.25
N SER A 216 10.44 16.21 -16.87
CA SER A 216 9.40 17.19 -16.52
C SER A 216 7.98 16.71 -16.84
N LEU A 217 7.86 15.69 -17.70
CA LEU A 217 6.59 15.18 -18.19
C LEU A 217 6.15 13.85 -17.54
N ILE A 218 7.03 13.21 -16.77
CA ILE A 218 6.90 11.83 -16.31
C ILE A 218 7.11 11.72 -14.79
N ASN A 219 7.22 12.82 -14.05
CA ASN A 219 7.36 12.72 -12.60
C ASN A 219 6.05 12.21 -11.98
N TYR A 220 6.05 10.91 -11.63
CA TYR A 220 4.89 10.23 -11.04
C TYR A 220 4.44 10.87 -9.72
N GLN A 221 5.38 11.46 -8.96
CA GLN A 221 5.04 12.19 -7.74
C GLN A 221 4.20 13.45 -8.00
N GLU A 222 4.49 14.18 -9.09
CA GLU A 222 3.68 15.35 -9.47
C GLU A 222 2.29 14.96 -9.98
N ILE A 223 2.19 13.82 -10.66
CA ILE A 223 0.92 13.26 -11.09
C ILE A 223 0.10 12.88 -9.87
N TYR A 224 0.76 12.31 -8.88
CA TYR A 224 0.15 11.93 -7.61
C TYR A 224 -0.37 13.16 -6.83
N ASN A 225 0.28 14.30 -6.97
CA ASN A 225 -0.18 15.58 -6.41
C ASN A 225 -1.21 16.28 -7.32
N PHE A 226 -1.69 15.62 -8.37
CA PHE A 226 -2.70 16.07 -9.36
C PHE A 226 -2.28 17.29 -10.20
N ASN A 227 -1.05 17.76 -10.12
CA ASN A 227 -0.60 18.97 -10.81
C ASN A 227 -0.63 18.86 -12.34
N SER A 228 -0.37 17.70 -12.86
CA SER A 228 -0.34 17.44 -14.31
C SER A 228 -1.20 16.23 -14.70
N LEU A 229 -2.14 15.82 -13.84
CA LEU A 229 -2.91 14.59 -13.99
C LEU A 229 -3.61 14.49 -15.34
N GLU A 230 -4.32 15.54 -15.78
CA GLU A 230 -5.08 15.49 -17.04
C GLU A 230 -4.16 15.41 -18.27
N LYS A 231 -3.00 16.09 -18.22
CA LYS A 231 -1.99 16.01 -19.28
C LYS A 231 -1.40 14.61 -19.34
N TYR A 232 -1.10 14.02 -18.19
CA TYR A 232 -0.60 12.66 -18.08
C TYR A 232 -1.64 11.64 -18.59
N LEU A 233 -2.88 11.73 -18.11
CA LEU A 233 -3.96 10.84 -18.55
C LEU A 233 -4.17 10.90 -20.06
N ARG A 234 -4.13 12.10 -20.66
CA ARG A 234 -4.22 12.23 -22.13
C ARG A 234 -3.15 11.43 -22.84
N ARG A 235 -1.90 11.49 -22.38
CA ARG A 235 -0.78 10.72 -22.95
C ARG A 235 -0.94 9.24 -22.71
N SER A 236 -1.30 8.85 -21.49
CA SER A 236 -1.54 7.46 -21.12
C SER A 236 -2.63 6.83 -21.98
N ILE A 237 -3.74 7.54 -22.19
CA ILE A 237 -4.85 7.10 -23.05
C ILE A 237 -4.38 6.98 -24.51
N SER A 238 -3.64 7.98 -25.05
CA SER A 238 -3.11 7.91 -26.42
C SER A 238 -2.16 6.72 -26.58
N THR A 239 -1.35 6.43 -25.59
CA THR A 239 -0.45 5.26 -25.59
C THR A 239 -1.25 3.97 -25.62
N MET A 240 -2.31 3.85 -24.79
CA MET A 240 -3.18 2.68 -24.79
C MET A 240 -3.89 2.49 -26.13
N ILE A 241 -4.34 3.56 -26.76
CA ILE A 241 -4.96 3.54 -28.11
C ILE A 241 -3.95 3.02 -29.14
N ASN A 242 -2.69 3.49 -29.09
CA ASN A 242 -1.64 3.04 -30.03
C ASN A 242 -1.37 1.54 -29.89
N TYR A 243 -1.13 1.05 -28.67
CA TYR A 243 -0.95 -0.37 -28.42
C TYR A 243 -2.20 -1.20 -28.79
N SER A 244 -3.40 -0.67 -28.53
CA SER A 244 -4.63 -1.35 -28.90
C SER A 244 -4.81 -1.42 -30.43
N THR A 245 -4.32 -0.45 -31.19
CA THR A 245 -4.32 -0.50 -32.65
C THR A 245 -3.36 -1.59 -33.17
N GLU A 246 -2.23 -1.78 -32.50
CA GLU A 246 -1.23 -2.79 -32.84
C GLU A 246 -1.70 -4.21 -32.47
N PHE A 247 -2.08 -4.43 -31.20
CA PHE A 247 -2.43 -5.75 -30.68
C PHE A 247 -3.88 -6.16 -30.95
N LYS A 248 -4.77 -5.22 -31.21
CA LYS A 248 -6.20 -5.41 -31.51
C LYS A 248 -6.94 -6.18 -30.41
N PRO A 249 -6.84 -5.78 -29.13
CA PRO A 249 -7.46 -6.46 -28.03
C PRO A 249 -8.99 -6.36 -28.08
N ARG A 250 -9.67 -7.34 -27.51
CA ARG A 250 -11.11 -7.31 -27.24
C ARG A 250 -11.40 -6.66 -25.89
N ILE A 251 -10.45 -6.75 -24.97
CA ILE A 251 -10.58 -6.26 -23.61
C ILE A 251 -9.30 -5.52 -23.20
N ILE A 252 -9.47 -4.39 -22.51
CA ILE A 252 -8.39 -3.75 -21.74
C ILE A 252 -8.65 -4.02 -20.26
N HIS A 253 -7.82 -4.86 -19.64
CA HIS A 253 -7.85 -5.16 -18.21
C HIS A 253 -6.81 -4.30 -17.49
N SER A 254 -7.24 -3.30 -16.76
CA SER A 254 -6.40 -2.33 -16.05
C SER A 254 -6.31 -2.67 -14.56
N ALA A 255 -5.07 -2.75 -14.01
CA ALA A 255 -4.84 -3.15 -12.62
C ALA A 255 -4.25 -2.01 -11.80
N SER A 256 -4.97 -1.55 -10.78
CA SER A 256 -4.65 -0.43 -9.86
C SER A 256 -3.40 0.39 -10.22
N ASN A 257 -3.44 1.72 -10.08
CA ASN A 257 -4.48 2.52 -9.43
C ASN A 257 -5.38 3.26 -10.45
N PHE A 258 -6.18 4.22 -9.97
CA PHE A 258 -7.11 5.02 -10.81
C PHE A 258 -6.48 5.60 -12.09
N VAL A 259 -5.19 5.94 -12.06
CA VAL A 259 -4.48 6.50 -13.23
C VAL A 259 -4.47 5.50 -14.38
N VAL A 260 -4.20 4.23 -14.06
CA VAL A 260 -4.21 3.10 -15.01
C VAL A 260 -5.65 2.76 -15.39
N GLY A 261 -6.55 2.69 -14.40
CA GLY A 261 -7.97 2.40 -14.59
C GLY A 261 -8.66 3.37 -15.52
N ILE A 262 -8.55 4.68 -15.24
CA ILE A 262 -9.16 5.74 -16.08
C ILE A 262 -8.57 5.72 -17.50
N ALA A 263 -7.26 5.51 -17.64
CA ALA A 263 -6.63 5.47 -18.95
C ALA A 263 -7.14 4.29 -19.79
N GLY A 264 -7.22 3.10 -19.20
CA GLY A 264 -7.72 1.90 -19.88
C GLY A 264 -9.21 2.00 -20.23
N ALA A 265 -10.05 2.41 -19.27
CA ALA A 265 -11.49 2.54 -19.50
C ALA A 265 -11.83 3.58 -20.59
N LYS A 266 -11.16 4.77 -20.58
CA LYS A 266 -11.36 5.79 -21.62
C LYS A 266 -10.85 5.32 -22.98
N ALA A 267 -9.70 4.65 -23.05
CA ALA A 267 -9.19 4.10 -24.31
C ALA A 267 -10.13 3.04 -24.87
N ALA A 268 -10.60 2.12 -24.05
CA ALA A 268 -11.54 1.08 -24.45
C ALA A 268 -12.84 1.67 -25.00
N LYS A 269 -13.40 2.67 -24.32
CA LYS A 269 -14.61 3.39 -24.76
C LYS A 269 -14.44 4.03 -26.14
N GLU A 270 -13.33 4.73 -26.38
CA GLU A 270 -13.07 5.36 -27.68
C GLU A 270 -12.89 4.33 -28.81
N LEU A 271 -12.28 3.20 -28.51
CA LEU A 271 -12.04 2.12 -29.47
C LEU A 271 -13.26 1.20 -29.68
N GLY A 272 -14.27 1.29 -28.83
CA GLY A 272 -15.48 0.46 -28.88
C GLY A 272 -15.24 -0.99 -28.43
N ILE A 273 -14.33 -1.19 -27.47
CA ILE A 273 -14.00 -2.47 -26.84
C ILE A 273 -14.31 -2.45 -25.34
N LYS A 274 -14.28 -3.62 -24.69
CA LYS A 274 -14.61 -3.74 -23.27
C LYS A 274 -13.44 -3.35 -22.36
N SER A 275 -13.78 -2.92 -21.15
CA SER A 275 -12.82 -2.54 -20.11
C SER A 275 -13.09 -3.22 -18.79
N ILE A 276 -12.02 -3.61 -18.11
CA ILE A 276 -12.05 -4.13 -16.74
C ILE A 276 -11.13 -3.28 -15.88
N TYR A 277 -11.55 -2.98 -14.66
CA TYR A 277 -10.70 -2.37 -13.66
C TYR A 277 -10.51 -3.27 -12.44
N GLU A 278 -9.26 -3.68 -12.18
CA GLU A 278 -8.88 -4.53 -11.05
C GLU A 278 -8.36 -3.66 -9.90
N ILE A 279 -9.14 -3.53 -8.82
CA ILE A 279 -8.77 -2.79 -7.61
C ILE A 279 -8.06 -3.73 -6.63
N ARG A 280 -6.77 -3.49 -6.42
CA ARG A 280 -5.90 -4.26 -5.52
C ARG A 280 -5.69 -3.59 -4.16
N GLY A 281 -6.36 -2.49 -3.93
CA GLY A 281 -6.31 -1.68 -2.73
C GLY A 281 -6.41 -0.20 -3.04
N PHE A 282 -6.69 0.58 -2.01
CA PHE A 282 -6.82 2.03 -2.11
C PHE A 282 -5.54 2.71 -1.59
N TRP A 283 -4.86 3.40 -2.48
CA TRP A 283 -3.57 4.04 -2.15
C TRP A 283 -3.67 5.14 -1.10
N HIS A 284 -4.77 5.88 -1.10
CA HIS A 284 -5.04 6.90 -0.10
C HIS A 284 -5.11 6.31 1.32
N LEU A 285 -5.62 5.07 1.48
CA LEU A 285 -5.61 4.36 2.77
C LEU A 285 -4.18 4.03 3.25
N THR A 286 -3.30 3.61 2.34
CA THR A 286 -1.89 3.39 2.69
C THR A 286 -1.19 4.70 3.07
N GLN A 287 -1.51 5.81 2.39
CA GLN A 287 -0.96 7.12 2.73
C GLN A 287 -1.45 7.63 4.09
N SER A 288 -2.69 7.36 4.48
CA SER A 288 -3.23 7.76 5.80
C SER A 288 -2.49 7.09 6.96
N THR A 289 -1.90 5.91 6.77
CA THR A 289 -1.07 5.27 7.80
C THR A 289 0.27 5.97 8.06
N LYS A 290 0.71 6.82 7.12
CA LYS A 290 2.00 7.53 7.16
C LYS A 290 1.87 9.02 7.45
N ARG A 291 0.69 9.62 7.25
CA ARG A 291 0.48 11.06 7.30
C ARG A 291 -0.68 11.39 8.24
N LEU A 292 -0.34 12.01 9.37
CA LEU A 292 -1.32 12.40 10.38
C LEU A 292 -2.35 13.38 9.79
N GLY A 293 -3.65 13.07 9.96
CA GLY A 293 -4.78 13.88 9.50
C GLY A 293 -5.02 13.87 7.98
N TYR A 294 -4.32 13.00 7.27
CA TYR A 294 -4.44 12.88 5.81
C TYR A 294 -5.83 12.39 5.39
N GLU A 295 -6.48 11.56 6.19
CA GLU A 295 -7.82 11.02 5.96
C GLU A 295 -8.90 12.09 5.83
N ASN A 296 -8.66 13.29 6.39
CA ASN A 296 -9.57 14.43 6.32
C ASN A 296 -9.14 15.46 5.24
N SER A 297 -8.22 15.09 4.36
CA SER A 297 -7.65 16.03 3.38
C SER A 297 -8.36 15.98 2.03
N ASP A 298 -8.25 17.09 1.29
CA ASP A 298 -8.72 17.18 -0.10
C ASP A 298 -8.07 16.09 -0.99
N HIS A 299 -6.79 15.76 -0.72
CA HIS A 299 -6.05 14.76 -1.47
C HIS A 299 -6.60 13.35 -1.25
N TYR A 300 -6.97 13.02 -0.01
CA TYR A 300 -7.59 11.75 0.31
C TYR A 300 -8.92 11.62 -0.44
N ASN A 301 -9.80 12.61 -0.28
CA ASN A 301 -11.11 12.62 -0.90
C ASN A 301 -11.03 12.55 -2.43
N LEU A 302 -10.14 13.32 -3.05
CA LEU A 302 -9.96 13.29 -4.50
C LEU A 302 -9.40 11.94 -4.98
N SER A 303 -8.46 11.34 -4.25
CA SER A 303 -7.92 10.02 -4.59
C SER A 303 -9.00 8.94 -4.54
N GLU A 304 -9.84 8.93 -3.49
CA GLU A 304 -10.97 8.01 -3.35
C GLU A 304 -11.99 8.21 -4.49
N GLN A 305 -12.39 9.46 -4.76
CA GLN A 305 -13.29 9.78 -5.86
C GLN A 305 -12.78 9.28 -7.22
N LEU A 306 -11.49 9.44 -7.50
CA LEU A 306 -10.90 9.00 -8.77
C LEU A 306 -10.79 7.47 -8.89
N GLU A 307 -10.59 6.74 -7.79
CA GLU A 307 -10.64 5.28 -7.78
C GLU A 307 -12.07 4.79 -8.08
N ILE A 308 -13.07 5.39 -7.45
CA ILE A 308 -14.48 5.08 -7.70
C ILE A 308 -14.89 5.46 -9.12
N GLU A 309 -14.42 6.62 -9.64
CA GLU A 309 -14.67 7.04 -11.02
C GLU A 309 -14.08 6.03 -12.02
N ALA A 310 -12.86 5.53 -11.80
CA ALA A 310 -12.25 4.49 -12.63
C ALA A 310 -13.10 3.21 -12.65
N ALA A 311 -13.63 2.80 -11.51
CA ALA A 311 -14.49 1.64 -11.39
C ALA A 311 -15.83 1.85 -12.13
N LYS A 312 -16.49 3.00 -11.94
CA LYS A 312 -17.76 3.36 -12.62
C LYS A 312 -17.63 3.47 -14.14
N MET A 313 -16.44 3.83 -14.63
CA MET A 313 -16.17 3.92 -16.08
C MET A 313 -15.99 2.57 -16.75
N SER A 314 -15.68 1.52 -16.01
CA SER A 314 -15.33 0.20 -16.54
C SER A 314 -16.57 -0.67 -16.71
N ASP A 315 -16.55 -1.58 -17.69
CA ASP A 315 -17.65 -2.51 -17.95
C ASP A 315 -17.74 -3.57 -16.85
N HIS A 316 -16.60 -3.95 -16.23
CA HIS A 316 -16.55 -4.86 -15.10
C HIS A 316 -15.45 -4.46 -14.12
N VAL A 317 -15.60 -4.85 -12.85
CA VAL A 317 -14.64 -4.54 -11.78
C VAL A 317 -14.21 -5.80 -11.05
N PHE A 318 -12.90 -5.95 -10.84
CA PHE A 318 -12.35 -6.95 -9.95
C PHE A 318 -11.89 -6.32 -8.64
N THR A 319 -12.13 -7.00 -7.52
CA THR A 319 -11.60 -6.64 -6.20
C THR A 319 -10.85 -7.81 -5.59
N ILE A 320 -9.96 -7.57 -4.64
CA ILE A 320 -9.19 -8.65 -4.00
C ILE A 320 -9.82 -9.18 -2.72
N THR A 321 -10.85 -8.52 -2.19
CA THR A 321 -11.56 -8.90 -0.96
C THR A 321 -13.05 -8.61 -1.06
N SER A 322 -13.85 -9.29 -0.27
CA SER A 322 -15.28 -9.03 -0.13
C SER A 322 -15.55 -7.64 0.47
N ALA A 323 -14.71 -7.19 1.40
CA ALA A 323 -14.84 -5.88 2.01
C ALA A 323 -14.64 -4.72 0.99
N LEU A 324 -13.75 -4.86 0.01
CA LEU A 324 -13.65 -3.89 -1.10
C LEU A 324 -14.88 -3.90 -2.00
N LYS A 325 -15.46 -5.08 -2.27
CA LYS A 325 -16.70 -5.20 -3.03
C LYS A 325 -17.85 -4.49 -2.33
N GLU A 326 -17.98 -4.64 -1.01
CA GLU A 326 -19.01 -3.97 -0.21
C GLU A 326 -18.94 -2.44 -0.38
N ILE A 327 -17.74 -1.85 -0.26
CA ILE A 327 -17.55 -0.40 -0.46
C ILE A 327 -17.97 0.04 -1.87
N LEU A 328 -17.61 -0.71 -2.90
CA LEU A 328 -17.96 -0.34 -4.27
C LEU A 328 -19.48 -0.40 -4.51
N ILE A 329 -20.18 -1.33 -3.86
CA ILE A 329 -21.65 -1.40 -3.89
C ILE A 329 -22.26 -0.18 -3.17
N GLU A 330 -21.74 0.20 -2.00
CA GLU A 330 -22.14 1.40 -1.27
C GLU A 330 -21.93 2.67 -2.10
N GLU A 331 -20.89 2.71 -2.93
CA GLU A 331 -20.60 3.79 -3.86
C GLU A 331 -21.45 3.73 -5.16
N GLY A 332 -22.39 2.79 -5.25
CA GLY A 332 -23.40 2.70 -6.31
C GLY A 332 -22.94 1.93 -7.56
N ILE A 333 -21.96 1.05 -7.45
CA ILE A 333 -21.61 0.12 -8.52
C ILE A 333 -22.46 -1.15 -8.36
N GLU A 334 -23.07 -1.60 -9.43
CA GLU A 334 -23.94 -2.79 -9.44
C GLU A 334 -23.17 -4.05 -9.03
N ALA A 335 -23.73 -4.85 -8.13
CA ALA A 335 -23.06 -6.00 -7.53
C ALA A 335 -22.66 -7.09 -8.53
N ASP A 336 -23.40 -7.23 -9.62
CA ASP A 336 -23.15 -8.17 -10.73
C ASP A 336 -21.96 -7.75 -11.63
N LYS A 337 -21.64 -6.47 -11.63
CA LYS A 337 -20.42 -5.94 -12.26
C LYS A 337 -19.16 -6.13 -11.42
N ILE A 338 -19.25 -6.65 -10.18
CA ILE A 338 -18.11 -6.79 -9.29
C ILE A 338 -17.84 -8.25 -8.98
N THR A 339 -16.68 -8.75 -9.37
CA THR A 339 -16.19 -10.08 -9.01
C THR A 339 -15.01 -9.99 -8.05
N VAL A 340 -15.07 -10.76 -6.95
CA VAL A 340 -13.95 -10.90 -6.01
C VAL A 340 -12.94 -11.89 -6.57
N LEU A 341 -11.72 -11.41 -6.85
CA LEU A 341 -10.56 -12.19 -7.25
C LEU A 341 -9.49 -12.07 -6.15
N PRO A 342 -9.49 -12.95 -5.16
CA PRO A 342 -8.53 -12.86 -4.05
C PRO A 342 -7.08 -12.99 -4.54
N ASN A 343 -6.15 -12.68 -3.65
CA ASN A 343 -4.75 -13.00 -3.87
C ASN A 343 -4.56 -14.53 -3.93
N ALA A 344 -3.49 -14.95 -4.57
CA ALA A 344 -3.17 -16.34 -4.78
C ALA A 344 -1.66 -16.59 -4.65
N VAL A 345 -1.27 -17.83 -4.76
CA VAL A 345 0.10 -18.29 -4.71
C VAL A 345 0.38 -19.26 -5.86
N ASP A 346 1.63 -19.40 -6.23
CA ASP A 346 2.12 -20.50 -7.04
C ASP A 346 2.48 -21.67 -6.10
N PRO A 347 1.67 -22.76 -6.04
CA PRO A 347 1.89 -23.85 -5.11
C PRO A 347 3.11 -24.72 -5.47
N ASP A 348 3.63 -24.62 -6.68
CA ASP A 348 4.85 -25.30 -7.10
C ASP A 348 6.10 -24.54 -6.67
N LYS A 349 5.99 -23.22 -6.59
CA LYS A 349 7.05 -22.35 -6.08
C LYS A 349 7.13 -22.36 -4.55
N PHE A 350 5.99 -22.36 -3.86
CA PHE A 350 5.90 -22.41 -2.39
C PHE A 350 5.44 -23.80 -1.96
N THR A 351 6.40 -24.64 -1.55
CA THR A 351 6.17 -26.04 -1.15
C THR A 351 6.58 -26.29 0.29
N ILE A 352 6.10 -27.39 0.88
CA ILE A 352 6.63 -27.87 2.15
C ILE A 352 8.05 -28.37 1.86
N MET A 353 9.03 -27.77 2.53
CA MET A 353 10.44 -28.11 2.42
C MET A 353 10.96 -28.59 3.78
N GLU A 354 11.95 -29.46 3.75
CA GLU A 354 12.76 -29.75 4.92
C GLU A 354 13.55 -28.51 5.35
N LYS A 355 13.84 -28.38 6.65
CA LYS A 355 14.58 -27.24 7.19
C LYS A 355 15.97 -27.17 6.56
N ASP A 356 16.37 -25.99 6.10
CA ASP A 356 17.73 -25.74 5.63
C ASP A 356 18.70 -25.81 6.82
N GLU A 357 19.39 -26.95 6.96
CA GLU A 357 20.26 -27.23 8.08
C GLU A 357 21.41 -26.20 8.23
N SER A 358 21.90 -25.66 7.11
CA SER A 358 22.98 -24.68 7.12
C SER A 358 22.49 -23.35 7.67
N LEU A 359 21.29 -22.94 7.29
CA LEU A 359 20.64 -21.71 7.77
C LEU A 359 20.18 -21.89 9.23
N GLU A 360 19.61 -23.04 9.59
CA GLU A 360 19.21 -23.37 10.96
C GLU A 360 20.41 -23.30 11.93
N LYS A 361 21.52 -23.89 11.52
CA LYS A 361 22.77 -23.86 12.30
C LYS A 361 23.34 -22.44 12.42
N ARG A 362 23.36 -21.70 11.33
CA ARG A 362 23.87 -20.31 11.31
C ARG A 362 23.08 -19.38 12.23
N LEU A 363 21.76 -19.59 12.34
CA LEU A 363 20.86 -18.79 13.17
C LEU A 363 20.69 -19.33 14.59
N ASP A 364 21.28 -20.47 14.91
CA ASP A 364 21.17 -21.17 16.22
C ASP A 364 19.69 -21.48 16.58
N PHE A 365 18.94 -22.06 15.63
CA PHE A 365 17.53 -22.38 15.81
C PHE A 365 17.26 -23.87 16.07
N LYS A 366 18.29 -24.68 16.15
CA LYS A 366 18.16 -26.14 16.32
C LYS A 366 17.34 -26.51 17.57
N GLY A 367 16.31 -27.31 17.38
CA GLY A 367 15.42 -27.77 18.45
C GLY A 367 14.44 -26.70 18.97
N LYS A 368 14.34 -25.56 18.32
CA LYS A 368 13.39 -24.49 18.65
C LYS A 368 12.21 -24.44 17.67
N VAL A 369 11.04 -24.04 18.17
CA VAL A 369 9.91 -23.68 17.30
C VAL A 369 10.16 -22.27 16.76
N VAL A 370 10.05 -22.08 15.46
CA VAL A 370 10.35 -20.81 14.81
C VAL A 370 9.06 -20.06 14.46
N ILE A 371 8.83 -18.94 15.13
CA ILE A 371 7.83 -17.95 14.77
C ILE A 371 8.51 -17.05 13.72
N GLY A 372 7.90 -16.87 12.53
CA GLY A 372 8.54 -16.10 11.48
C GLY A 372 7.63 -15.16 10.73
N TYR A 373 8.15 -13.98 10.40
CA TYR A 373 7.52 -13.01 9.51
C TYR A 373 8.45 -12.66 8.36
N ILE A 374 7.94 -12.71 7.13
CA ILE A 374 8.68 -12.34 5.92
C ILE A 374 7.96 -11.19 5.22
N GLY A 375 8.62 -10.03 5.07
CA GLY A 375 8.04 -8.90 4.35
C GLY A 375 8.54 -7.53 4.77
N SER A 376 7.82 -6.49 4.35
CA SER A 376 8.16 -5.10 4.68
C SER A 376 7.75 -4.76 6.12
N PHE A 377 8.64 -4.08 6.86
CA PHE A 377 8.40 -3.64 8.24
C PHE A 377 7.75 -2.27 8.23
N VAL A 378 6.42 -2.25 8.10
CA VAL A 378 5.61 -1.03 8.09
C VAL A 378 4.63 -1.04 9.27
N LYS A 379 4.21 0.14 9.71
CA LYS A 379 3.44 0.34 10.94
C LYS A 379 2.17 -0.51 11.03
N TYR A 380 1.44 -0.66 9.94
CA TYR A 380 0.17 -1.39 9.92
C TYR A 380 0.31 -2.93 9.92
N GLU A 381 1.51 -3.48 9.71
CA GLU A 381 1.75 -4.93 9.81
C GLU A 381 1.79 -5.42 11.27
N GLY A 382 1.92 -4.51 12.27
CA GLY A 382 1.73 -4.83 13.69
C GLY A 382 2.87 -5.64 14.31
N LEU A 383 4.11 -5.54 13.80
CA LEU A 383 5.26 -6.30 14.33
C LEU A 383 5.65 -5.87 15.76
N ASP A 384 5.25 -4.69 16.19
CA ASP A 384 5.32 -4.24 17.57
C ASP A 384 4.40 -5.08 18.50
N ILE A 385 3.19 -5.39 18.06
CA ILE A 385 2.26 -6.29 18.76
C ILE A 385 2.86 -7.71 18.85
N LEU A 386 3.52 -8.16 17.79
CA LEU A 386 4.19 -9.48 17.79
C LEU A 386 5.35 -9.54 18.79
N LEU A 387 6.15 -8.49 18.90
CA LEU A 387 7.23 -8.42 19.91
C LEU A 387 6.67 -8.43 21.34
N GLU A 388 5.59 -7.70 21.57
CA GLU A 388 4.90 -7.69 22.87
C GLU A 388 4.34 -9.08 23.20
N ALA A 389 3.66 -9.73 22.27
CA ALA A 389 3.15 -11.09 22.42
C ALA A 389 4.28 -12.11 22.69
N CYS A 390 5.41 -12.00 21.98
CA CYS A 390 6.58 -12.84 22.24
C CYS A 390 7.20 -12.60 23.62
N SER A 391 7.17 -11.37 24.13
CA SER A 391 7.64 -11.07 25.50
C SER A 391 6.75 -11.73 26.56
N LEU A 392 5.43 -11.68 26.38
CA LEU A 392 4.49 -12.38 27.26
C LEU A 392 4.68 -13.89 27.20
N LEU A 393 4.80 -14.41 26.00
CA LEU A 393 5.01 -15.83 25.74
C LEU A 393 6.32 -16.34 26.36
N TYR A 394 7.44 -15.60 26.17
CA TYR A 394 8.76 -16.00 26.70
C TYR A 394 8.76 -16.12 28.23
N LYS A 395 8.06 -15.24 28.92
CA LYS A 395 7.90 -15.32 30.39
C LYS A 395 7.15 -16.58 30.84
N LYS A 396 6.28 -17.12 29.97
CA LYS A 396 5.40 -18.26 30.29
C LYS A 396 6.05 -19.60 29.93
N VAL A 397 6.62 -19.71 28.73
CA VAL A 397 7.14 -20.99 28.20
C VAL A 397 8.66 -21.09 28.17
N GLY A 398 9.38 -20.02 28.45
CA GLY A 398 10.85 -19.98 28.44
C GLY A 398 11.45 -20.06 27.03
N ASP A 399 12.69 -20.58 26.98
CA ASP A 399 13.55 -20.61 25.80
C ASP A 399 13.26 -21.79 24.86
N ILE A 400 12.02 -21.98 24.44
CA ILE A 400 11.63 -23.06 23.51
C ILE A 400 11.34 -22.59 22.07
N PHE A 401 11.38 -21.30 21.80
CA PHE A 401 11.09 -20.73 20.48
C PHE A 401 12.10 -19.64 20.06
N ARG A 402 12.07 -19.28 18.79
CA ARG A 402 12.80 -18.14 18.20
C ARG A 402 11.83 -17.30 17.36
N LEU A 403 12.08 -15.99 17.30
CA LEU A 403 11.37 -15.07 16.40
C LEU A 403 12.30 -14.65 15.26
N LEU A 404 11.94 -14.99 14.05
CA LEU A 404 12.66 -14.68 12.82
C LEU A 404 11.93 -13.56 12.04
N LEU A 405 12.56 -12.41 11.91
CA LEU A 405 12.05 -11.26 11.17
C LEU A 405 12.89 -11.05 9.91
N VAL A 406 12.32 -11.47 8.76
CA VAL A 406 12.97 -11.38 7.44
C VAL A 406 12.41 -10.21 6.67
N GLY A 407 13.24 -9.20 6.40
CA GLY A 407 12.81 -8.01 5.68
C GLY A 407 13.37 -6.72 6.23
N ASP A 408 12.81 -5.61 5.76
CA ASP A 408 13.23 -4.26 6.13
C ASP A 408 12.07 -3.28 5.94
N GLY A 409 12.18 -2.07 6.49
CA GLY A 409 11.18 -1.02 6.32
C GLY A 409 11.27 0.10 7.34
N ASP A 410 10.33 1.02 7.25
CA ASP A 410 10.30 2.24 8.08
C ASP A 410 10.32 1.94 9.61
N MET A 411 9.85 0.75 10.02
CA MET A 411 9.80 0.32 11.42
C MET A 411 11.07 -0.38 11.92
N MET A 412 12.08 -0.66 11.07
CA MET A 412 13.25 -1.45 11.48
C MET A 412 13.93 -0.94 12.75
N HIS A 413 14.19 0.37 12.84
CA HIS A 413 14.84 0.95 14.02
C HIS A 413 13.97 0.84 15.27
N ALA A 414 12.67 1.18 15.14
CA ALA A 414 11.72 1.09 16.25
C ALA A 414 11.55 -0.35 16.77
N LEU A 415 11.52 -1.34 15.87
CA LEU A 415 11.42 -2.75 16.25
C LEU A 415 12.69 -3.25 16.96
N ARG A 416 13.89 -2.83 16.52
CA ARG A 416 15.13 -3.15 17.21
C ARG A 416 15.19 -2.50 18.61
N ASP A 417 14.72 -1.27 18.74
CA ASP A 417 14.65 -0.59 20.03
C ASP A 417 13.63 -1.27 20.96
N ALA A 418 12.46 -1.67 20.44
CA ALA A 418 11.47 -2.43 21.18
C ALA A 418 12.01 -3.81 21.62
N THR A 419 12.75 -4.52 20.78
CA THR A 419 13.39 -5.80 21.11
C THR A 419 14.33 -5.65 22.32
N ARG A 420 15.18 -4.60 22.33
CA ARG A 420 16.07 -4.31 23.47
C ARG A 420 15.29 -3.91 24.72
N PHE A 421 14.24 -3.10 24.56
CA PHE A 421 13.40 -2.69 25.68
C PHE A 421 12.71 -3.88 26.36
N LEU A 422 12.21 -4.84 25.55
CA LEU A 422 11.54 -6.04 26.02
C LEU A 422 12.50 -7.15 26.45
N GLN A 423 13.83 -6.95 26.31
CA GLN A 423 14.88 -7.94 26.65
C GLN A 423 14.73 -9.24 25.85
N LEU A 424 14.50 -9.11 24.54
CA LEU A 424 14.27 -10.25 23.63
C LEU A 424 15.45 -10.48 22.66
N GLU A 425 16.62 -9.86 22.89
CA GLU A 425 17.76 -9.93 21.96
C GLU A 425 18.23 -11.37 21.72
N ASP A 426 18.09 -12.25 22.69
CA ASP A 426 18.53 -13.66 22.61
C ASP A 426 17.59 -14.53 21.76
N ILE A 427 16.34 -14.09 21.55
CA ILE A 427 15.33 -14.89 20.82
C ILE A 427 14.87 -14.27 19.51
N VAL A 428 15.19 -12.99 19.24
CA VAL A 428 14.75 -12.26 18.03
C VAL A 428 15.90 -12.06 17.06
N THR A 429 15.72 -12.57 15.85
CA THR A 429 16.69 -12.42 14.75
C THR A 429 16.12 -11.56 13.63
N PHE A 430 16.86 -10.51 13.25
CA PHE A 430 16.57 -9.66 12.09
C PHE A 430 17.57 -9.98 10.97
N THR A 431 17.09 -10.44 9.82
CA THR A 431 17.98 -10.77 8.69
C THR A 431 18.28 -9.58 7.77
N GLY A 432 17.43 -8.55 7.77
CA GLY A 432 17.37 -7.57 6.70
C GLY A 432 16.68 -8.14 5.44
N ARG A 433 16.81 -7.44 4.33
CA ARG A 433 16.26 -7.88 3.03
C ARG A 433 17.00 -9.10 2.52
N VAL A 434 16.25 -10.06 2.02
CA VAL A 434 16.75 -11.23 1.32
C VAL A 434 16.28 -11.22 -0.14
N SER A 435 16.97 -11.93 -1.02
CA SER A 435 16.53 -12.08 -2.41
C SER A 435 15.25 -12.91 -2.47
N HIS A 436 14.43 -12.68 -3.50
CA HIS A 436 13.18 -13.42 -3.66
C HIS A 436 13.41 -14.94 -3.81
N ASP A 437 14.54 -15.33 -4.40
CA ASP A 437 14.91 -16.72 -4.60
C ASP A 437 15.33 -17.43 -3.29
N GLU A 438 15.73 -16.67 -2.28
CA GLU A 438 16.08 -17.20 -0.97
C GLU A 438 14.90 -17.30 0.00
N VAL A 439 13.76 -16.67 -0.32
CA VAL A 439 12.59 -16.62 0.58
C VAL A 439 12.15 -18.02 1.03
N ASN A 440 12.18 -19.01 0.13
CA ASN A 440 11.80 -20.39 0.44
C ASN A 440 12.71 -21.04 1.49
N LYS A 441 14.01 -20.71 1.52
CA LYS A 441 14.94 -21.21 2.55
C LYS A 441 14.53 -20.70 3.94
N TYR A 442 14.08 -19.45 4.03
CA TYR A 442 13.58 -18.90 5.29
C TYR A 442 12.22 -19.49 5.67
N TYR A 443 11.32 -19.70 4.70
CA TYR A 443 10.07 -20.43 4.96
C TYR A 443 10.34 -21.85 5.46
N SER A 444 11.39 -22.54 5.00
CA SER A 444 11.70 -23.89 5.48
C SER A 444 11.93 -23.95 7.00
N LEU A 445 12.50 -22.90 7.60
CA LEU A 445 12.75 -22.81 9.05
C LEU A 445 11.51 -22.46 9.87
N ILE A 446 10.59 -21.67 9.29
CA ILE A 446 9.41 -21.16 10.00
C ILE A 446 8.43 -22.30 10.26
N ASP A 447 7.91 -22.37 11.48
CA ASP A 447 6.84 -23.27 11.89
C ASP A 447 5.48 -22.52 11.97
N ILE A 448 5.49 -21.28 12.45
CA ILE A 448 4.33 -20.44 12.69
C ILE A 448 4.54 -19.08 12.02
N ALA A 449 3.58 -18.65 11.22
CA ALA A 449 3.61 -17.38 10.46
C ALA A 449 2.52 -16.40 10.96
N PRO A 450 2.81 -15.55 11.94
CA PRO A 450 1.87 -14.56 12.42
C PRO A 450 1.76 -13.36 11.46
N LEU A 451 0.54 -12.87 11.25
CA LEU A 451 0.22 -11.64 10.54
C LEU A 451 -0.61 -10.72 11.44
N PRO A 452 0.03 -10.01 12.37
CA PRO A 452 -0.62 -9.25 13.44
C PRO A 452 -1.07 -7.86 12.99
N ARG A 453 -1.70 -7.77 11.82
CA ARG A 453 -2.11 -6.50 11.24
C ARG A 453 -3.03 -5.72 12.18
N LYS A 454 -2.76 -4.41 12.27
CA LYS A 454 -3.52 -3.48 13.11
C LYS A 454 -4.93 -3.25 12.59
N GLY A 455 -5.86 -2.85 13.47
CA GLY A 455 -7.23 -2.50 13.15
C GLY A 455 -7.37 -1.22 12.34
N LEU A 456 -6.60 -1.06 11.26
CA LEU A 456 -6.63 0.10 10.37
C LEU A 456 -7.43 -0.21 9.10
N ARG A 457 -8.11 0.80 8.56
CA ARG A 457 -8.99 0.65 7.36
C ARG A 457 -8.28 -0.03 6.20
N VAL A 458 -6.99 0.23 5.97
CA VAL A 458 -6.20 -0.45 4.94
C VAL A 458 -6.09 -1.96 5.18
N CYS A 459 -5.99 -2.39 6.44
CA CYS A 459 -5.88 -3.81 6.80
C CYS A 459 -7.23 -4.51 6.74
N GLU A 460 -8.33 -3.79 7.02
CA GLU A 460 -9.68 -4.31 6.88
C GLU A 460 -10.05 -4.61 5.43
N LEU A 461 -9.50 -3.86 4.48
CA LEU A 461 -9.91 -3.90 3.08
C LEU A 461 -8.95 -4.66 2.16
N VAL A 462 -7.67 -4.76 2.50
CA VAL A 462 -6.61 -5.22 1.59
C VAL A 462 -5.90 -6.44 2.15
N SER A 463 -6.07 -7.60 1.51
CA SER A 463 -5.29 -8.80 1.84
C SER A 463 -3.90 -8.75 1.19
N PRO A 464 -2.82 -9.17 1.89
CA PRO A 464 -1.50 -9.32 1.29
C PRO A 464 -1.33 -10.69 0.61
N LEU A 465 -0.18 -10.92 -0.05
CA LEU A 465 0.19 -12.23 -0.61
C LEU A 465 0.71 -13.20 0.46
N LYS A 466 1.31 -12.68 1.53
CA LYS A 466 1.98 -13.44 2.60
C LYS A 466 1.18 -14.60 3.21
N PRO A 467 -0.13 -14.47 3.52
CA PRO A 467 -0.88 -15.60 4.07
C PRO A 467 -0.91 -16.79 3.13
N PHE A 468 -1.07 -16.57 1.83
CA PHE A 468 -1.13 -17.63 0.82
C PHE A 468 0.22 -18.31 0.64
N GLU A 469 1.32 -17.56 0.68
CA GLU A 469 2.70 -18.08 0.65
C GLU A 469 3.00 -18.94 1.88
N ALA A 470 2.64 -18.45 3.08
CA ALA A 470 2.82 -19.18 4.34
C ALA A 470 2.00 -20.48 4.36
N MET A 471 0.71 -20.43 3.99
CA MET A 471 -0.17 -21.60 3.91
C MET A 471 0.35 -22.61 2.88
N ALA A 472 0.78 -22.17 1.70
CA ALA A 472 1.36 -23.04 0.67
C ALA A 472 2.65 -23.72 1.14
N SER A 473 3.43 -23.04 1.97
CA SER A 473 4.63 -23.62 2.61
C SER A 473 4.30 -24.50 3.83
N GLY A 474 3.01 -24.76 4.11
CA GLY A 474 2.57 -25.63 5.21
C GLY A 474 2.76 -25.04 6.60
N LYS A 475 2.80 -23.70 6.73
CA LYS A 475 3.00 -23.01 8.01
C LYS A 475 1.68 -22.76 8.71
N VAL A 476 1.69 -22.79 10.06
CA VAL A 476 0.51 -22.36 10.82
C VAL A 476 0.36 -20.86 10.70
N LEU A 477 -0.71 -20.43 10.08
CA LEU A 477 -1.04 -19.02 9.96
C LEU A 477 -1.81 -18.56 11.18
N ILE A 478 -1.36 -17.46 11.81
CA ILE A 478 -2.09 -16.79 12.90
C ILE A 478 -2.33 -15.35 12.46
N THR A 479 -3.59 -14.95 12.32
CA THR A 479 -3.94 -13.61 11.82
C THR A 479 -4.70 -12.80 12.85
N SER A 480 -4.57 -11.47 12.78
CA SER A 480 -5.53 -10.61 13.47
C SER A 480 -6.91 -10.68 12.82
N SER A 481 -7.95 -10.31 13.57
CA SER A 481 -9.37 -10.34 13.14
C SER A 481 -9.76 -9.22 12.15
N VAL A 482 -8.79 -8.64 11.42
CA VAL A 482 -9.11 -7.71 10.33
C VAL A 482 -9.82 -8.47 9.20
N LYS A 483 -10.90 -7.89 8.65
CA LYS A 483 -11.81 -8.57 7.71
C LYS A 483 -11.08 -9.27 6.55
N ALA A 484 -10.12 -8.58 5.91
CA ALA A 484 -9.39 -9.10 4.76
C ALA A 484 -8.44 -10.29 5.07
N LEU A 485 -8.16 -10.58 6.34
CA LEU A 485 -7.41 -11.77 6.77
C LEU A 485 -8.33 -12.83 7.38
N ALA A 486 -9.33 -12.41 8.15
CA ALA A 486 -10.27 -13.35 8.78
C ALA A 486 -11.08 -14.14 7.74
N GLU A 487 -11.42 -13.54 6.57
CA GLU A 487 -12.17 -14.21 5.51
C GLU A 487 -11.45 -15.41 4.87
N ILE A 488 -10.14 -15.55 5.05
CA ILE A 488 -9.34 -16.65 4.46
C ILE A 488 -9.02 -17.76 5.46
N ILE A 489 -9.48 -17.65 6.71
CA ILE A 489 -9.17 -18.61 7.79
C ILE A 489 -10.44 -19.36 8.21
N GLU A 490 -10.34 -20.70 8.24
CA GLU A 490 -11.24 -21.54 9.01
C GLU A 490 -10.59 -21.78 10.38
N GLU A 491 -11.11 -21.12 11.43
CA GLU A 491 -10.55 -21.13 12.80
C GLU A 491 -10.29 -22.56 13.31
N GLY A 492 -9.08 -22.80 13.81
CA GLY A 492 -8.64 -24.11 14.32
C GLY A 492 -8.38 -25.18 13.25
N LYS A 493 -8.68 -24.91 11.97
CA LYS A 493 -8.53 -25.87 10.89
C LYS A 493 -7.45 -25.47 9.89
N THR A 494 -7.50 -24.25 9.34
CA THR A 494 -6.53 -23.75 8.37
C THR A 494 -5.64 -22.64 8.93
N GLY A 495 -5.91 -22.20 10.16
CA GLY A 495 -5.18 -21.17 10.86
C GLY A 495 -5.89 -20.78 12.14
N LEU A 496 -5.35 -19.78 12.83
CA LEU A 496 -5.93 -19.22 14.06
C LEU A 496 -6.15 -17.71 13.87
N VAL A 497 -7.21 -17.20 14.51
CA VAL A 497 -7.53 -15.77 14.51
C VAL A 497 -7.46 -15.25 15.94
N PHE A 498 -6.84 -14.09 16.13
CA PHE A 498 -6.86 -13.36 17.40
C PHE A 498 -7.46 -11.97 17.20
N GLU A 499 -7.95 -11.36 18.25
CA GLU A 499 -8.52 -10.02 18.19
C GLU A 499 -7.42 -9.00 17.80
N LYS A 500 -7.70 -8.19 16.78
CA LYS A 500 -6.76 -7.16 16.31
C LYS A 500 -6.34 -6.23 17.44
N ASP A 501 -5.08 -5.82 17.41
CA ASP A 501 -4.43 -4.97 18.42
C ASP A 501 -4.36 -5.57 19.84
N ASN A 502 -4.49 -6.90 19.98
CA ASN A 502 -4.47 -7.63 21.25
C ASN A 502 -3.26 -8.57 21.32
N ALA A 503 -2.18 -8.13 22.01
CA ALA A 503 -0.94 -8.90 22.14
C ALA A 503 -1.09 -10.13 23.06
N GLU A 504 -1.91 -10.04 24.10
CA GLU A 504 -2.19 -11.12 25.04
C GLU A 504 -2.85 -12.30 24.31
N GLN A 505 -3.89 -12.03 23.52
CA GLN A 505 -4.58 -13.07 22.77
C GLN A 505 -3.69 -13.67 21.67
N LEU A 506 -2.82 -12.86 21.04
CA LEU A 506 -1.81 -13.39 20.12
C LEU A 506 -0.84 -14.32 20.83
N ALA A 507 -0.39 -13.98 22.05
CA ALA A 507 0.49 -14.84 22.85
C ALA A 507 -0.19 -16.18 23.21
N GLU A 508 -1.47 -16.19 23.56
CA GLU A 508 -2.25 -17.39 23.82
C GLU A 508 -2.36 -18.30 22.59
N LYS A 509 -2.65 -17.71 21.40
CA LYS A 509 -2.71 -18.46 20.15
C LYS A 509 -1.35 -19.04 19.76
N LEU A 510 -0.27 -18.27 19.94
CA LEU A 510 1.11 -18.76 19.72
C LEU A 510 1.44 -19.91 20.64
N GLU A 511 1.15 -19.79 21.95
CA GLU A 511 1.37 -20.85 22.93
C GLU A 511 0.71 -22.16 22.53
N SER A 512 -0.59 -22.10 22.16
CA SER A 512 -1.37 -23.30 21.83
C SER A 512 -0.74 -24.16 20.74
N VAL A 513 -0.09 -23.54 19.75
CA VAL A 513 0.56 -24.27 18.64
C VAL A 513 2.06 -24.49 18.84
N ILE A 514 2.69 -23.82 19.82
CA ILE A 514 4.08 -24.10 20.21
C ILE A 514 4.15 -25.38 21.03
N VAL A 515 3.29 -25.51 22.03
CA VAL A 515 3.29 -26.65 22.95
C VAL A 515 2.67 -27.92 22.36
N ASP A 516 1.74 -27.78 21.40
CA ASP A 516 1.09 -28.89 20.72
C ASP A 516 1.63 -29.06 19.28
N GLU A 517 2.64 -29.92 19.13
CA GLU A 517 3.26 -30.21 17.82
C GLU A 517 2.26 -30.86 16.84
N LYS A 518 1.35 -31.71 17.36
CA LYS A 518 0.34 -32.38 16.51
C LYS A 518 -0.64 -31.36 15.94
N LEU A 519 -1.18 -30.50 16.78
CA LEU A 519 -2.08 -29.41 16.35
C LEU A 519 -1.38 -28.52 15.31
N ARG A 520 -0.10 -28.16 15.55
CA ARG A 520 0.70 -27.35 14.62
C ARG A 520 0.85 -28.02 13.26
N LYS A 521 1.14 -29.32 13.21
CA LYS A 521 1.28 -30.07 11.97
C LYS A 521 -0.06 -30.23 11.23
N ASP A 522 -1.13 -30.50 11.96
CA ASP A 522 -2.46 -30.69 11.40
C ASP A 522 -2.98 -29.40 10.75
N ILE A 523 -2.88 -28.26 11.45
CA ILE A 523 -3.27 -26.95 10.89
C ILE A 523 -2.44 -26.61 9.65
N GLY A 524 -1.10 -26.75 9.71
CA GLY A 524 -0.22 -26.45 8.58
C GLY A 524 -0.54 -27.29 7.34
N LYS A 525 -0.82 -28.58 7.51
CA LYS A 525 -1.23 -29.49 6.43
C LYS A 525 -2.58 -29.09 5.83
N ASN A 526 -3.56 -28.78 6.66
CA ASN A 526 -4.88 -28.34 6.22
C ASN A 526 -4.81 -26.98 5.50
N ALA A 527 -4.00 -26.04 6.02
CA ALA A 527 -3.74 -24.73 5.40
C ALA A 527 -3.21 -24.90 3.96
N ARG A 528 -2.18 -25.76 3.78
CA ARG A 528 -1.65 -26.04 2.44
C ARG A 528 -2.70 -26.64 1.52
N LYS A 529 -3.42 -27.65 1.98
CA LYS A 529 -4.48 -28.28 1.16
C LYS A 529 -5.48 -27.22 0.72
N TRP A 530 -5.97 -26.44 1.65
CA TRP A 530 -6.98 -25.41 1.39
C TRP A 530 -6.49 -24.35 0.38
N VAL A 531 -5.27 -23.83 0.54
CA VAL A 531 -4.75 -22.78 -0.34
C VAL A 531 -4.49 -23.29 -1.76
N VAL A 532 -4.02 -24.52 -1.92
CA VAL A 532 -3.80 -25.15 -3.24
C VAL A 532 -5.14 -25.36 -3.96
N GLU A 533 -6.17 -25.79 -3.25
CA GLU A 533 -7.50 -26.06 -3.81
C GLU A 533 -8.30 -24.78 -4.09
N ASN A 534 -8.00 -23.63 -3.47
CA ASN A 534 -8.84 -22.44 -3.54
C ASN A 534 -8.13 -21.17 -4.04
N HIS A 535 -6.79 -21.08 -3.90
CA HIS A 535 -6.02 -19.85 -4.11
C HIS A 535 -4.73 -20.07 -4.94
N SER A 536 -4.77 -20.91 -5.97
CA SER A 536 -3.71 -20.93 -6.98
C SER A 536 -3.95 -19.87 -8.06
N TRP A 537 -2.87 -19.36 -8.68
CA TRP A 537 -3.01 -18.42 -9.81
C TRP A 537 -3.80 -19.03 -10.97
N ASP A 538 -3.73 -20.33 -11.15
CA ASP A 538 -4.48 -21.06 -12.18
C ASP A 538 -6.00 -20.95 -11.97
N LEU A 539 -6.47 -21.19 -10.75
CA LEU A 539 -7.88 -21.02 -10.39
C LEU A 539 -8.35 -19.57 -10.53
N ILE A 540 -7.51 -18.61 -10.16
CA ILE A 540 -7.85 -17.18 -10.33
C ILE A 540 -7.92 -16.82 -11.82
N ALA A 541 -6.97 -17.31 -12.64
CA ALA A 541 -6.99 -17.08 -14.08
C ALA A 541 -8.27 -17.66 -14.72
N LYS A 542 -8.72 -18.85 -14.31
CA LYS A 542 -9.97 -19.42 -14.77
C LYS A 542 -11.18 -18.54 -14.48
N ARG A 543 -11.27 -17.99 -13.25
CA ARG A 543 -12.34 -17.03 -12.90
C ARG A 543 -12.27 -15.76 -13.74
N VAL A 544 -11.07 -15.31 -14.11
CA VAL A 544 -10.88 -14.15 -15.00
C VAL A 544 -11.33 -14.48 -16.42
N THR A 545 -10.99 -15.65 -16.95
CA THR A 545 -11.43 -16.07 -18.29
C THR A 545 -12.95 -16.21 -18.37
N ASP A 546 -13.61 -16.73 -17.34
CA ASP A 546 -15.09 -16.78 -17.29
C ASP A 546 -15.74 -15.40 -17.43
N VAL A 547 -15.13 -14.36 -16.85
CA VAL A 547 -15.60 -12.97 -16.98
C VAL A 547 -15.26 -12.40 -18.36
N TYR A 548 -14.07 -12.72 -18.90
CA TYR A 548 -13.70 -12.31 -20.26
C TYR A 548 -14.69 -12.85 -21.29
N ASP A 549 -15.10 -14.11 -21.16
CA ASP A 549 -16.05 -14.75 -22.08
C ASP A 549 -17.42 -14.09 -22.01
N LYS A 550 -17.95 -13.83 -20.81
CA LYS A 550 -19.20 -13.07 -20.63
C LYS A 550 -19.16 -11.69 -21.27
N LEU A 551 -18.05 -10.97 -21.15
CA LEU A 551 -17.90 -9.65 -21.75
C LEU A 551 -17.71 -9.70 -23.27
N ARG A 552 -17.24 -10.81 -23.82
CA ARG A 552 -17.14 -11.02 -25.28
C ARG A 552 -18.50 -11.24 -25.92
N GLU A 553 -19.43 -11.88 -25.21
CA GLU A 553 -20.78 -12.19 -25.67
C GLU A 553 -21.73 -10.99 -25.59
N SER A 554 -21.45 -10.00 -24.72
CA SER A 554 -22.23 -8.77 -24.52
C SER A 554 -21.79 -7.62 -25.43
#